data_49304052608fc148e22ea00c37424166
#
_entry.id   49304052608fc148e22ea00c37424166
#
_cell.length_a   1.000
_cell.length_b   1.000
_cell.length_c   1.000
_cell.angle_alpha   90.00
_cell.angle_beta   90.00
_cell.angle_gamma   90.00
#
_symmetry.space_group_name_H-M   'P 1'
#
loop_
_entity.id
_entity.type
_entity.pdbx_description
1 polymer ?
#
loop_
_entity_poly.entity_id
_entity_poly.type
_entity_poly.pdbx_seq_one_letter_code
_entity_poly.pdbx_strand_id
1 'polypeptide(L)'
;MVVYNFKQQFVPLIEMGAKQQTIRSPRKRHTQPGEAMQLYTGMRTKACRKLITPDPLCLSVEPLLMHDAWGIKLNDHWLTRDALTRLALADGFAAWDECLRFFSTVHGLPFEGVLIKWATNR
;
A
#
# COMPACT_ATOMS: atom_id res chain seq x y z
N MET A 1 17.07 2.99 -6.53
CA MET A 1 16.09 2.00 -6.07
C MET A 1 15.18 2.63 -5.02
N VAL A 2 13.89 2.36 -5.07
CA VAL A 2 12.91 2.99 -4.19
C VAL A 2 12.67 2.12 -2.97
N VAL A 3 12.61 2.76 -1.81
CA VAL A 3 12.46 2.08 -0.52
C VAL A 3 11.14 2.50 0.11
N TYR A 4 10.41 1.54 0.67
CA TYR A 4 9.16 1.79 1.39
C TYR A 4 9.26 1.23 2.80
N ASN A 5 8.81 2.03 3.77
CA ASN A 5 8.77 1.63 5.18
C ASN A 5 7.34 1.28 5.57
N PHE A 6 7.17 0.21 6.34
CA PHE A 6 5.86 -0.29 6.76
C PHE A 6 5.74 -0.32 8.28
N LYS A 7 4.53 -0.01 8.77
CA LYS A 7 4.21 -0.12 10.20
C LYS A 7 4.18 -1.60 10.60
N GLN A 8 4.48 -1.86 11.86
CA GLN A 8 4.57 -3.22 12.39
C GLN A 8 3.32 -4.06 12.15
N GLN A 9 2.14 -3.44 12.15
CA GLN A 9 0.90 -4.18 11.94
C GLN A 9 0.83 -4.88 10.58
N PHE A 10 1.57 -4.38 9.58
CA PHE A 10 1.56 -4.95 8.23
C PHE A 10 2.68 -5.96 7.99
N VAL A 11 3.66 -6.03 8.88
CA VAL A 11 4.87 -6.83 8.65
C VAL A 11 4.58 -8.32 8.46
N PRO A 12 3.79 -8.99 9.33
CA PRO A 12 3.51 -10.41 9.11
C PRO A 12 2.79 -10.68 7.79
N LEU A 13 1.88 -9.79 7.38
CA LEU A 13 1.11 -9.96 6.15
C LEU A 13 2.00 -9.84 4.92
N ILE A 14 2.97 -8.93 4.95
CA ILE A 14 3.93 -8.78 3.87
C ILE A 14 4.85 -10.00 3.81
N GLU A 15 5.36 -10.44 4.95
CA GLU A 15 6.29 -11.56 5.02
C GLU A 15 5.67 -12.87 4.54
N MET A 16 4.39 -13.08 4.83
CA MET A 16 3.69 -14.29 4.40
C MET A 16 3.10 -14.18 2.99
N GLY A 17 3.22 -13.03 2.34
CA GLY A 17 2.71 -12.83 0.98
C GLY A 17 1.24 -12.49 0.87
N ALA A 18 0.56 -12.25 2.00
CA ALA A 18 -0.86 -11.87 1.98
C ALA A 18 -1.06 -10.42 1.57
N LYS A 19 -0.10 -9.55 1.91
CA LYS A 19 -0.13 -8.14 1.49
C LYS A 19 0.92 -7.94 0.40
N GLN A 20 0.47 -7.62 -0.82
CA GLN A 20 1.35 -7.37 -1.96
C GLN A 20 1.00 -6.05 -2.64
N GLN A 21 0.60 -5.08 -1.84
CA GLN A 21 0.30 -3.73 -2.29
C GLN A 21 0.45 -2.74 -1.15
N THR A 22 0.56 -1.46 -1.51
CA THR A 22 0.56 -0.37 -0.54
C THR A 22 -0.05 0.87 -1.17
N ILE A 23 -0.71 1.68 -0.33
CA ILE A 23 -1.26 2.97 -0.72
C ILE A 23 -0.33 4.04 -0.12
N ARG A 24 0.18 4.93 -0.95
CA ARG A 24 1.17 5.93 -0.56
C ARG A 24 0.80 7.32 -1.02
N SER A 25 1.21 8.31 -0.21
CA SER A 25 1.08 9.72 -0.56
C SER A 25 1.95 10.05 -1.77
N PRO A 26 1.64 11.12 -2.51
CA PRO A 26 2.53 11.59 -3.57
C PRO A 26 3.91 11.88 -3.00
N ARG A 27 4.94 11.58 -3.78
CA ARG A 27 6.30 11.94 -3.43
C ARG A 27 7.12 12.15 -4.70
N LYS A 28 8.33 12.71 -4.55
CA LYS A 28 9.17 13.08 -5.68
C LYS A 28 9.42 11.93 -6.64
N ARG A 29 9.61 10.71 -6.11
CA ARG A 29 9.85 9.54 -6.95
C ARG A 29 9.24 8.29 -6.30
N HIS A 30 8.27 7.69 -6.99
CA HIS A 30 7.77 6.37 -6.67
C HIS A 30 8.42 5.33 -7.56
N THR A 31 8.32 4.06 -7.15
CA THR A 31 8.71 2.93 -7.97
C THR A 31 7.93 2.93 -9.29
N GLN A 32 8.50 2.31 -10.31
CA GLN A 32 7.89 2.19 -11.63
C GLN A 32 7.63 0.72 -11.94
N PRO A 33 6.62 0.38 -12.76
CA PRO A 33 6.40 -1.01 -13.17
C PRO A 33 7.69 -1.64 -13.73
N GLY A 34 8.00 -2.85 -13.27
CA GLY A 34 9.23 -3.57 -13.66
C GLY A 34 10.44 -3.25 -12.80
N GLU A 35 10.37 -2.25 -11.96
CA GLU A 35 11.47 -1.85 -11.08
C GLU A 35 11.46 -2.68 -9.79
N ALA A 36 12.65 -3.06 -9.29
CA ALA A 36 12.74 -3.69 -7.98
C ALA A 36 12.48 -2.68 -6.87
N MET A 37 11.80 -3.11 -5.82
CA MET A 37 11.45 -2.28 -4.66
C MET A 37 12.08 -2.87 -3.41
N GLN A 38 12.43 -2.01 -2.46
CA GLN A 38 12.91 -2.48 -1.15
C GLN A 38 11.84 -2.20 -0.08
N LEU A 39 11.45 -3.24 0.63
CA LEU A 39 10.44 -3.15 1.67
C LEU A 39 11.10 -3.32 3.03
N TYR A 40 10.90 -2.34 3.90
CA TYR A 40 11.50 -2.28 5.23
C TYR A 40 10.45 -2.01 6.31
N THR A 41 10.82 -2.28 7.54
CA THR A 41 10.11 -1.77 8.72
C THR A 41 11.13 -1.14 9.66
N GLY A 42 10.67 -0.23 10.52
CA GLY A 42 11.51 0.39 11.53
C GLY A 42 12.65 1.24 10.99
N MET A 43 12.52 1.79 9.78
CA MET A 43 13.57 2.65 9.20
C MET A 43 13.88 3.81 10.15
N ARG A 44 15.19 4.14 10.25
CA ARG A 44 15.73 5.17 11.15
C ARG A 44 15.62 4.80 12.62
N THR A 45 15.39 3.52 12.93
CA THR A 45 15.41 3.01 14.30
C THR A 45 16.35 1.81 14.39
N LYS A 46 16.62 1.37 15.62
CA LYS A 46 17.42 0.15 15.84
C LYS A 46 16.72 -1.11 15.39
N ALA A 47 15.40 -1.05 15.19
CA ALA A 47 14.59 -2.17 14.72
C ALA A 47 14.48 -2.23 13.20
N CYS A 48 15.26 -1.42 12.47
CA CYS A 48 15.23 -1.41 11.01
C CYS A 48 15.61 -2.77 10.44
N ARG A 49 14.72 -3.34 9.61
CA ARG A 49 15.05 -4.58 8.92
C ARG A 49 14.28 -4.69 7.61
N LYS A 50 14.89 -5.40 6.67
CA LYS A 50 14.31 -5.67 5.35
C LYS A 50 13.30 -6.82 5.49
N LEU A 51 12.14 -6.69 4.84
CA LEU A 51 11.04 -7.64 4.98
C LEU A 51 11.09 -8.78 3.98
N ILE A 52 11.53 -8.52 2.76
CA ILE A 52 11.52 -9.52 1.68
C ILE A 52 12.86 -9.53 0.97
N THR A 53 13.39 -10.73 0.75
CA THR A 53 14.58 -10.98 -0.04
C THR A 53 14.33 -12.21 -0.92
N PRO A 54 14.55 -12.17 -2.23
CA PRO A 54 15.00 -11.01 -3.02
C PRO A 54 13.93 -9.92 -3.13
N ASP A 55 14.36 -8.74 -3.58
CA ASP A 55 13.46 -7.59 -3.68
C ASP A 55 12.30 -7.90 -4.63
N PRO A 56 11.05 -7.56 -4.25
CA PRO A 56 9.92 -7.74 -5.14
C PRO A 56 9.96 -6.76 -6.31
N LEU A 57 9.27 -7.11 -7.39
CA LEU A 57 9.15 -6.26 -8.56
C LEU A 57 7.82 -5.51 -8.54
N CYS A 58 7.87 -4.22 -8.85
CA CYS A 58 6.66 -3.42 -8.99
C CYS A 58 5.88 -3.90 -10.22
N LEU A 59 4.59 -4.16 -10.03
CA LEU A 59 3.67 -4.55 -11.10
C LEU A 59 2.94 -3.36 -11.67
N SER A 60 2.46 -2.46 -10.80
CA SER A 60 1.65 -1.32 -11.23
C SER A 60 1.71 -0.19 -10.20
N VAL A 61 1.51 1.02 -10.70
CA VAL A 61 1.37 2.24 -9.89
C VAL A 61 0.16 2.97 -10.47
N GLU A 62 -0.91 3.10 -9.68
CA GLU A 62 -2.18 3.65 -10.14
C GLU A 62 -2.61 4.84 -9.29
N PRO A 63 -3.05 5.96 -9.90
CA PRO A 63 -3.60 7.09 -9.15
C PRO A 63 -4.82 6.66 -8.33
N LEU A 64 -4.89 7.13 -7.09
CA LEU A 64 -5.94 6.75 -6.15
C LEU A 64 -6.43 7.98 -5.40
N LEU A 65 -7.75 8.11 -5.30
CA LEU A 65 -8.40 9.11 -4.45
C LEU A 65 -9.30 8.37 -3.46
N MET A 66 -9.11 8.63 -2.18
CA MET A 66 -9.94 8.07 -1.12
C MET A 66 -10.82 9.17 -0.53
N HIS A 67 -12.13 8.95 -0.50
CA HIS A 67 -13.11 9.91 -0.03
C HIS A 67 -13.99 9.25 1.03
N ASP A 68 -14.29 9.98 2.11
CA ASP A 68 -15.05 9.44 3.24
C ASP A 68 -16.48 9.03 2.88
N ALA A 69 -17.12 9.71 1.93
CA ALA A 69 -18.48 9.39 1.52
C ALA A 69 -18.56 8.46 0.30
N TRP A 70 -17.59 8.57 -0.62
CA TRP A 70 -17.69 7.90 -1.93
C TRP A 70 -16.76 6.72 -2.12
N GLY A 71 -15.89 6.43 -1.15
CA GLY A 71 -14.99 5.30 -1.22
C GLY A 71 -13.69 5.62 -1.94
N ILE A 72 -13.30 4.79 -2.89
CA ILE A 72 -12.05 4.94 -3.64
C ILE A 72 -12.32 5.09 -5.12
N LYS A 73 -11.71 6.11 -5.71
CA LYS A 73 -11.60 6.26 -7.16
C LYS A 73 -10.20 5.79 -7.55
N LEU A 74 -10.13 4.72 -8.32
CA LEU A 74 -8.87 4.16 -8.80
C LEU A 74 -8.78 4.41 -10.29
N ASN A 75 -7.72 5.11 -10.71
CA ASN A 75 -7.67 5.73 -12.03
C ASN A 75 -8.91 6.65 -12.18
N ASP A 76 -9.79 6.38 -13.11
CA ASP A 76 -10.99 7.20 -13.34
C ASP A 76 -12.28 6.51 -12.92
N HIS A 77 -12.20 5.43 -12.13
CA HIS A 77 -13.36 4.63 -11.77
C HIS A 77 -13.56 4.55 -10.26
N TRP A 78 -14.77 4.85 -9.81
CA TRP A 78 -15.15 4.60 -8.42
C TRP A 78 -15.37 3.11 -8.22
N LEU A 79 -14.74 2.56 -7.19
CA LEU A 79 -14.84 1.13 -6.90
C LEU A 79 -16.22 0.78 -6.36
N THR A 80 -16.69 -0.42 -6.72
CA THR A 80 -17.89 -0.99 -6.12
C THR A 80 -17.64 -1.35 -4.67
N ARG A 81 -18.71 -1.62 -3.90
CA ARG A 81 -18.58 -2.03 -2.51
C ARG A 81 -17.70 -3.29 -2.38
N ASP A 82 -17.91 -4.28 -3.24
CA ASP A 82 -17.11 -5.51 -3.22
C ASP A 82 -15.64 -5.22 -3.55
N ALA A 83 -15.37 -4.34 -4.49
CA ALA A 83 -14.02 -3.97 -4.85
C ALA A 83 -13.32 -3.22 -3.71
N LEU A 84 -14.04 -2.36 -2.97
CA LEU A 84 -13.51 -1.69 -1.78
C LEU A 84 -13.11 -2.70 -0.71
N THR A 85 -13.95 -3.70 -0.47
CA THR A 85 -13.66 -4.76 0.50
C THR A 85 -12.42 -5.53 0.10
N ARG A 86 -12.32 -5.93 -1.16
CA ARG A 86 -11.15 -6.67 -1.67
C ARG A 86 -9.88 -5.84 -1.57
N LEU A 87 -9.96 -4.55 -1.89
CA LEU A 87 -8.80 -3.67 -1.80
C LEU A 87 -8.35 -3.51 -0.35
N ALA A 88 -9.28 -3.31 0.57
CA ALA A 88 -8.97 -3.17 2.00
C ALA A 88 -8.28 -4.43 2.54
N LEU A 89 -8.79 -5.61 2.20
CA LEU A 89 -8.18 -6.89 2.60
C LEU A 89 -6.79 -7.05 2.01
N ALA A 90 -6.63 -6.74 0.71
CA ALA A 90 -5.33 -6.85 0.04
C ALA A 90 -4.31 -5.87 0.63
N ASP A 91 -4.77 -4.74 1.16
CA ASP A 91 -3.89 -3.75 1.77
C ASP A 91 -3.53 -4.08 3.22
N GLY A 92 -4.13 -5.13 3.77
CA GLY A 92 -3.83 -5.62 5.11
C GLY A 92 -4.81 -5.21 6.19
N PHE A 93 -5.99 -4.73 5.81
CA PHE A 93 -7.04 -4.36 6.77
C PHE A 93 -8.09 -5.46 6.86
N ALA A 94 -8.78 -5.54 7.99
CA ALA A 94 -9.82 -6.54 8.19
C ALA A 94 -11.11 -6.18 7.43
N ALA A 95 -11.35 -4.89 7.17
CA ALA A 95 -12.55 -4.40 6.51
C ALA A 95 -12.31 -3.03 5.91
N TRP A 96 -13.19 -2.63 4.99
CA TRP A 96 -13.15 -1.29 4.40
C TRP A 96 -13.23 -0.18 5.47
N ASP A 97 -14.10 -0.33 6.46
CA ASP A 97 -14.26 0.67 7.53
C ASP A 97 -12.94 0.89 8.29
N GLU A 98 -12.19 -0.17 8.53
CA GLU A 98 -10.90 -0.08 9.20
C GLU A 98 -9.87 0.65 8.34
N CYS A 99 -9.84 0.34 7.05
CA CYS A 99 -8.98 1.00 6.07
C CYS A 99 -9.29 2.51 6.02
N LEU A 100 -10.56 2.86 5.89
CA LEU A 100 -11.00 4.26 5.85
C LEU A 100 -10.61 5.01 7.11
N ARG A 101 -10.80 4.40 8.27
CA ARG A 101 -10.45 4.99 9.57
C ARG A 101 -8.95 5.23 9.67
N PHE A 102 -8.16 4.26 9.22
CA PHE A 102 -6.70 4.39 9.24
C PHE A 102 -6.25 5.60 8.42
N PHE A 103 -6.71 5.73 7.19
CA PHE A 103 -6.31 6.85 6.33
C PHE A 103 -6.86 8.18 6.82
N SER A 104 -8.06 8.19 7.38
CA SER A 104 -8.62 9.39 7.99
C SER A 104 -7.75 9.90 9.13
N THR A 105 -7.28 8.98 9.99
CA THR A 105 -6.47 9.31 11.15
C THR A 105 -5.05 9.73 10.77
N VAL A 106 -4.42 8.99 9.85
CA VAL A 106 -3.01 9.19 9.52
C VAL A 106 -2.80 10.33 8.53
N HIS A 107 -3.66 10.47 7.55
CA HIS A 107 -3.49 11.44 6.45
C HIS A 107 -4.58 12.49 6.37
N GLY A 108 -5.79 12.20 6.85
CA GLY A 108 -6.97 13.01 6.59
C GLY A 108 -7.61 12.67 5.24
N LEU A 109 -8.88 13.00 5.10
CA LEU A 109 -9.64 12.75 3.87
C LEU A 109 -10.17 14.06 3.30
N PRO A 110 -10.28 14.23 2.00
CA PRO A 110 -9.91 13.25 0.96
C PRO A 110 -8.39 13.04 0.89
N PHE A 111 -7.98 11.84 0.52
CA PHE A 111 -6.59 11.47 0.37
C PHE A 111 -6.29 11.16 -1.09
N GLU A 112 -5.31 11.84 -1.67
CA GLU A 112 -4.82 11.56 -3.01
C GLU A 112 -3.44 10.92 -2.91
N GLY A 113 -3.24 9.86 -3.67
CA GLY A 113 -1.97 9.16 -3.68
C GLY A 113 -1.91 8.15 -4.80
N VAL A 114 -1.19 7.06 -4.54
CA VAL A 114 -1.02 5.98 -5.50
C VAL A 114 -1.21 4.64 -4.83
N LEU A 115 -1.74 3.68 -5.60
CA LEU A 115 -1.77 2.27 -5.23
C LEU A 115 -0.65 1.56 -5.97
N ILE A 116 0.28 0.99 -5.22
CA ILE A 116 1.45 0.28 -5.74
C ILE A 116 1.27 -1.20 -5.47
N LYS A 117 1.35 -2.01 -6.52
CA LYS A 117 1.28 -3.47 -6.40
C LYS A 117 2.62 -4.08 -6.78
N TRP A 118 2.97 -5.18 -6.13
CA TRP A 118 4.22 -5.88 -6.41
C TRP A 118 4.02 -7.38 -6.50
N ALA A 119 5.00 -8.06 -7.08
CA ALA A 119 5.09 -9.52 -7.10
C ALA A 119 6.36 -9.93 -6.37
N THR A 120 6.23 -10.95 -5.54
CA THR A 120 7.41 -11.53 -4.89
C THR A 120 8.17 -12.37 -5.93
N ASN A 121 9.47 -12.18 -5.96
CA ASN A 121 10.34 -12.89 -6.89
C ASN A 121 10.83 -14.18 -6.24
N ARG A 122 9.98 -15.19 -6.23
CA ARG A 122 10.31 -16.49 -5.68
C ARG A 122 10.30 -17.58 -6.73
#